data_08bbcef1f1dc1a733ee491b838957c6d
#
_entry.id   08bbcef1f1dc1a733ee491b838957c6d
#
_cell.length_a   1.000
_cell.length_b   1.000
_cell.length_c   1.000
_cell.angle_alpha   90.00
_cell.angle_beta   90.00
_cell.angle_gamma   90.00
#
_symmetry.space_group_name_H-M   'P 1'
#
loop_
_entity.id
_entity.type
_entity.pdbx_description
1 polymer ?
#
loop_
_entity_poly.entity_id
_entity_poly.type
_entity_poly.pdbx_seq_one_letter_code
_entity_poly.pdbx_strand_id
1 'polypeptide(L)'
;MPTPKIFESEYRFCLILWEHEPIKSMELVKLCREKLDWSKTTYTVIKRLCERGVIRNENAIVTSIISKEEAQMSELEEMMDKKFENSLPAFIAAFGRKQALSDAQIEEIRRIIEG
;
A
#
# COMPACT_ATOMS: atom_id res chain seq x y z
N MET A 1 0.99 17.92 -1.01
CA MET A 1 2.09 17.23 -0.31
C MET A 1 2.25 15.83 -0.87
N PRO A 2 3.46 15.42 -1.19
CA PRO A 2 3.66 14.06 -1.64
C PRO A 2 3.36 13.06 -0.51
N THR A 3 2.83 11.90 -0.88
CA THR A 3 2.56 10.84 0.07
C THR A 3 3.89 10.29 0.62
N PRO A 4 4.02 10.13 1.95
CA PRO A 4 5.24 9.56 2.51
C PRO A 4 5.53 8.18 1.94
N LYS A 5 6.80 7.86 1.78
CA LYS A 5 7.21 6.56 1.27
C LYS A 5 6.96 5.45 2.28
N ILE A 6 6.49 4.30 1.79
CA ILE A 6 6.30 3.09 2.57
C ILE A 6 7.12 2.00 1.89
N PHE A 7 8.11 1.44 2.59
CA PHE A 7 8.93 0.36 2.04
C PHE A 7 8.17 -0.96 2.07
N GLU A 8 8.62 -1.93 1.29
CA GLU A 8 7.89 -3.19 1.12
C GLU A 8 7.56 -3.90 2.44
N SER A 9 8.52 -4.03 3.34
CA SER A 9 8.28 -4.66 4.65
C SER A 9 7.28 -3.86 5.48
N GLU A 10 7.36 -2.55 5.39
CA GLU A 10 6.44 -1.65 6.08
C GLU A 10 5.04 -1.72 5.48
N TYR A 11 4.95 -1.92 4.18
CA TYR A 11 3.67 -2.10 3.51
C TYR A 11 2.95 -3.35 4.03
N ARG A 12 3.68 -4.43 4.25
CA ARG A 12 3.11 -5.65 4.84
C ARG A 12 2.54 -5.38 6.23
N PHE A 13 3.25 -4.60 7.03
CA PHE A 13 2.76 -4.14 8.33
C PHE A 13 1.49 -3.31 8.17
N CYS A 14 1.48 -2.37 7.24
CA CYS A 14 0.33 -1.52 6.99
C CYS A 14 -0.91 -2.31 6.55
N LEU A 15 -0.73 -3.39 5.78
CA LEU A 15 -1.86 -4.24 5.39
C LEU A 15 -2.58 -4.80 6.63
N ILE A 16 -1.82 -5.20 7.63
CA ILE A 16 -2.39 -5.70 8.88
C ILE A 16 -3.12 -4.56 9.62
N LEU A 17 -2.47 -3.40 9.72
CA LEU A 17 -3.07 -2.26 10.39
C LEU A 17 -4.37 -1.80 9.72
N TRP A 18 -4.38 -1.67 8.39
CA TRP A 18 -5.57 -1.23 7.67
C TRP A 18 -6.77 -2.17 7.87
N GLU A 19 -6.52 -3.46 8.08
CA GLU A 19 -7.59 -4.42 8.33
C GLU A 19 -8.13 -4.36 9.77
N HIS A 20 -7.32 -3.89 10.72
CA HIS A 20 -7.64 -4.02 12.14
C HIS A 20 -7.77 -2.70 12.88
N GLU A 21 -7.49 -1.57 12.24
CA GLU A 21 -7.51 -0.28 12.91
C GLU A 21 -8.92 0.15 13.33
N PRO A 22 -9.09 0.88 14.44
CA PRO A 22 -8.06 1.19 15.42
C PRO A 22 -7.70 -0.03 16.25
N ILE A 23 -6.43 -0.18 16.61
CA ILE A 23 -5.94 -1.36 17.30
C ILE A 23 -4.89 -0.97 18.34
N LYS A 24 -4.90 -1.65 19.48
CA LYS A 24 -3.88 -1.45 20.50
C LYS A 24 -2.53 -1.91 19.98
N SER A 25 -1.48 -1.15 20.29
CA SER A 25 -0.13 -1.49 19.83
C SER A 25 0.32 -2.89 20.25
N MET A 26 -0.05 -3.32 21.45
CA MET A 26 0.26 -4.68 21.91
C MET A 26 -0.40 -5.77 21.07
N GLU A 27 -1.64 -5.54 20.67
CA GLU A 27 -2.36 -6.49 19.81
C GLU A 27 -1.76 -6.50 18.40
N LEU A 28 -1.37 -5.33 17.92
CA LEU A 28 -0.73 -5.21 16.62
C LEU A 28 0.62 -5.94 16.59
N VAL A 29 1.40 -5.84 17.67
CA VAL A 29 2.65 -6.59 17.80
C VAL A 29 2.40 -8.09 17.73
N LYS A 30 1.35 -8.58 18.40
CA LYS A 30 0.98 -10.00 18.35
C LYS A 30 0.65 -10.45 16.93
N LEU A 31 -0.14 -9.66 16.21
CA LEU A 31 -0.52 -9.98 14.84
C LEU A 31 0.69 -10.01 13.92
N CYS A 32 1.61 -9.06 14.08
CA CYS A 32 2.82 -9.02 13.26
C CYS A 32 3.73 -10.21 13.57
N ARG A 33 3.78 -10.64 14.81
CA ARG A 33 4.53 -11.85 15.18
C ARG A 33 3.96 -13.08 14.49
N GLU A 34 2.66 -13.20 14.48
CA GLU A 34 1.98 -14.35 13.87
C GLU A 34 2.04 -14.33 12.35
N LYS A 35 1.81 -13.17 11.73
CA LYS A 35 1.66 -13.06 10.29
C LYS A 35 2.96 -12.74 9.55
N LEU A 36 3.88 -12.01 10.18
CA LEU A 36 5.12 -11.56 9.57
C LEU A 36 6.37 -12.17 10.21
N ASP A 37 6.19 -12.99 11.24
CA ASP A 37 7.29 -13.59 12.01
C ASP A 37 8.23 -12.52 12.60
N TRP A 38 7.69 -11.37 12.98
CA TRP A 38 8.45 -10.28 13.59
C TRP A 38 8.49 -10.44 15.09
N SER A 39 9.68 -10.66 15.66
CA SER A 39 9.82 -10.85 17.11
C SER A 39 10.04 -9.53 17.87
N LYS A 40 10.88 -8.62 17.34
CA LYS A 40 11.22 -7.38 18.03
C LYS A 40 11.14 -6.13 17.15
N THR A 41 10.82 -6.30 15.87
CA THR A 41 10.90 -5.23 14.88
C THR A 41 9.69 -4.30 14.90
N THR A 42 8.54 -4.78 15.39
CA THR A 42 7.27 -4.07 15.24
C THR A 42 7.28 -2.67 15.87
N TYR A 43 7.79 -2.53 17.09
CA TYR A 43 7.81 -1.21 17.73
C TYR A 43 8.71 -0.21 16.99
N THR A 44 9.82 -0.70 16.43
CA THR A 44 10.71 0.13 15.61
C THR A 44 9.99 0.62 14.36
N VAL A 45 9.25 -0.27 13.71
CA VAL A 45 8.47 0.07 12.50
C VAL A 45 7.36 1.07 12.85
N ILE A 46 6.64 0.86 13.95
CA ILE A 46 5.61 1.78 14.40
C ILE A 46 6.22 3.18 14.57
N LYS A 47 7.35 3.29 15.26
CA LYS A 47 8.02 4.55 15.48
C LYS A 47 8.41 5.24 14.17
N ARG A 48 9.03 4.50 13.26
CA ARG A 48 9.44 5.04 11.96
C ARG A 48 8.27 5.54 11.14
N LEU A 49 7.19 4.79 11.10
CA LEU A 49 6.00 5.17 10.34
C LEU A 49 5.29 6.37 10.97
N CYS A 50 5.29 6.46 12.30
CA CYS A 50 4.79 7.66 12.99
C CYS A 50 5.61 8.89 12.62
N GLU A 51 6.94 8.77 12.64
CA GLU A 51 7.85 9.86 12.29
C GLU A 51 7.65 10.36 10.87
N ARG A 52 7.32 9.45 9.94
CA ARG A 52 7.09 9.81 8.55
C ARG A 52 5.66 10.28 8.26
N GLY A 53 4.77 10.22 9.24
CA GLY A 53 3.39 10.67 9.05
C GLY A 53 2.50 9.66 8.35
N VAL A 54 2.87 8.38 8.37
CA VAL A 54 2.08 7.31 7.76
C VAL A 54 1.01 6.79 8.70
N ILE A 55 1.35 6.67 9.98
CA ILE A 55 0.44 6.18 11.01
C ILE A 55 0.49 7.09 12.23
N ARG A 56 -0.46 6.88 13.13
CA ARG A 56 -0.54 7.60 14.40
C ARG A 56 -0.64 6.59 15.52
N ASN A 57 0.09 6.83 16.60
CA ASN A 57 0.00 6.04 17.82
C ASN A 57 -0.30 6.98 18.99
N GLU A 58 -1.54 7.00 19.43
CA GLU A 58 -1.98 7.85 20.54
C GLU A 58 -2.56 6.99 21.64
N ASN A 59 -2.00 7.10 22.85
CA ASN A 59 -2.44 6.31 24.01
C ASN A 59 -2.44 4.82 23.71
N ALA A 60 -1.39 4.37 23.01
CA ALA A 60 -1.22 2.96 22.60
C ALA A 60 -2.30 2.46 21.62
N ILE A 61 -3.06 3.37 21.00
CA ILE A 61 -4.00 3.05 19.93
C ILE A 61 -3.39 3.49 18.62
N VAL A 62 -3.25 2.56 17.68
CA VAL A 62 -2.62 2.80 16.38
C VAL A 62 -3.69 2.94 15.30
N THR A 63 -3.56 4.00 14.50
CA THR A 63 -4.43 4.25 13.35
C THR A 63 -3.59 4.72 12.18
N SER A 64 -4.07 4.52 10.96
CA SER A 64 -3.38 5.02 9.78
C SER A 64 -3.72 6.49 9.52
N ILE A 65 -2.74 7.25 9.02
CA ILE A 65 -2.95 8.59 8.49
C ILE A 65 -3.09 8.49 6.98
N ILE A 66 -2.27 7.62 6.36
CA ILE A 66 -2.30 7.36 4.93
C ILE A 66 -3.16 6.11 4.69
N SER A 67 -4.16 6.22 3.83
CA SER A 67 -5.04 5.09 3.50
C SER A 67 -4.32 4.10 2.58
N LYS A 68 -4.88 2.90 2.48
CA LYS A 68 -4.40 1.87 1.57
C LYS A 68 -4.45 2.39 0.12
N GLU A 69 -5.54 3.05 -0.25
CA GLU A 69 -5.73 3.61 -1.59
C GLU A 69 -4.69 4.69 -1.89
N GLU A 70 -4.41 5.55 -0.92
CA GLU A 70 -3.39 6.59 -1.08
C GLU A 70 -2.00 5.98 -1.28
N ALA A 71 -1.68 4.93 -0.50
CA ALA A 71 -0.40 4.23 -0.63
C ALA A 71 -0.28 3.55 -2.00
N GLN A 72 -1.33 2.88 -2.45
CA GLN A 72 -1.36 2.23 -3.76
C GLN A 72 -1.20 3.24 -4.88
N MET A 73 -1.90 4.37 -4.81
CA MET A 73 -1.82 5.41 -5.84
C MET A 73 -0.42 6.02 -5.91
N SER A 74 0.20 6.25 -4.75
CA SER A 74 1.55 6.79 -4.70
C SER A 74 2.57 5.87 -5.39
N GLU A 75 2.47 4.56 -5.13
CA GLU A 75 3.33 3.57 -5.77
C GLU A 75 3.10 3.52 -7.28
N LEU A 76 1.84 3.55 -7.69
CA LEU A 76 1.49 3.53 -9.09
C LEU A 76 2.02 4.76 -9.83
N GLU A 77 1.83 5.94 -9.24
CA GLU A 77 2.31 7.19 -9.84
C GLU A 77 3.84 7.18 -9.99
N GLU A 78 4.55 6.70 -8.98
CA GLU A 78 6.01 6.61 -9.04
C GLU A 78 6.45 5.67 -10.16
N MET A 79 5.83 4.51 -10.25
CA MET A 79 6.14 3.53 -11.30
C MET A 79 5.85 4.08 -12.68
N MET A 80 4.71 4.74 -12.85
CA MET A 80 4.32 5.33 -14.14
C MET A 80 5.31 6.40 -14.57
N ASP A 81 5.73 7.26 -13.62
CA ASP A 81 6.69 8.31 -13.91
C ASP A 81 8.05 7.74 -14.32
N LYS A 82 8.56 6.77 -13.56
CA LYS A 82 9.91 6.24 -13.76
C LYS A 82 10.02 5.25 -14.90
N LYS A 83 8.98 4.47 -15.16
CA LYS A 83 9.05 3.34 -16.10
C LYS A 83 8.28 3.54 -17.39
N PHE A 84 7.28 4.39 -17.41
CA PHE A 84 6.37 4.52 -18.54
C PHE A 84 6.20 5.98 -19.00
N GLU A 85 7.04 6.89 -18.51
CA GLU A 85 6.99 8.32 -18.87
C GLU A 85 5.58 8.91 -18.71
N ASN A 86 4.85 8.43 -17.68
CA ASN A 86 3.47 8.81 -17.40
C ASN A 86 2.48 8.47 -18.51
N SER A 87 2.83 7.51 -19.37
CA SER A 87 1.97 7.09 -20.47
C SER A 87 1.15 5.87 -20.09
N LEU A 88 -0.14 6.06 -19.82
CA LEU A 88 -1.06 4.94 -19.57
C LEU A 88 -1.17 4.00 -20.76
N PRO A 89 -1.27 4.50 -22.02
CA PRO A 89 -1.25 3.59 -23.18
C PRO A 89 0.02 2.73 -23.23
N ALA A 90 1.20 3.27 -22.90
CA ALA A 90 2.43 2.50 -22.87
C ALA A 90 2.38 1.40 -21.81
N PHE A 91 1.84 1.71 -20.64
CA PHE A 91 1.66 0.72 -19.57
C PHE A 91 0.72 -0.40 -20.02
N ILE A 92 -0.43 -0.07 -20.58
CA ILE A 92 -1.42 -1.05 -21.05
C ILE A 92 -0.82 -1.93 -22.14
N ALA A 93 -0.07 -1.34 -23.08
CA ALA A 93 0.58 -2.09 -24.15
C ALA A 93 1.60 -3.10 -23.60
N ALA A 94 2.42 -2.66 -22.65
CA ALA A 94 3.42 -3.52 -22.02
C ALA A 94 2.76 -4.67 -21.25
N PHE A 95 1.71 -4.37 -20.49
CA PHE A 95 0.97 -5.36 -19.73
C PHE A 95 0.30 -6.37 -20.66
N GLY A 96 -0.35 -5.90 -21.73
CA GLY A 96 -1.05 -6.75 -22.67
C GLY A 96 -0.13 -7.68 -23.46
N ARG A 97 1.13 -7.26 -23.68
CA ARG A 97 2.12 -8.15 -24.32
C ARG A 97 2.56 -9.27 -23.38
N LYS A 98 2.61 -9.00 -22.09
CA LYS A 98 3.04 -9.97 -21.09
C LYS A 98 1.95 -10.98 -20.76
N GLN A 99 0.72 -10.50 -20.64
CA GLN A 99 -0.44 -11.33 -20.30
C GLN A 99 -1.57 -11.07 -21.28
N ALA A 100 -2.03 -12.11 -21.94
CA ALA A 100 -3.18 -11.99 -22.83
C ALA A 100 -4.42 -11.63 -22.02
N LEU A 101 -5.07 -10.52 -22.38
CA LEU A 101 -6.31 -10.13 -21.75
C LEU A 101 -7.48 -10.87 -22.40
N SER A 102 -8.38 -11.40 -21.57
CA SER A 102 -9.60 -12.02 -22.07
C SER A 102 -10.57 -10.95 -22.58
N ASP A 103 -11.53 -11.37 -23.41
CA ASP A 103 -12.56 -10.46 -23.88
C ASP A 103 -13.34 -9.83 -22.72
N ALA A 104 -13.59 -10.60 -21.67
CA ALA A 104 -14.28 -10.12 -20.49
C ALA A 104 -13.47 -9.03 -19.78
N GLN A 105 -12.16 -9.21 -19.65
CA GLN A 105 -11.28 -8.22 -19.05
C GLN A 105 -11.21 -6.95 -19.88
N ILE A 106 -11.12 -7.07 -21.20
CA ILE A 106 -11.11 -5.92 -22.11
C ILE A 106 -12.40 -5.11 -21.95
N GLU A 107 -13.52 -5.79 -21.89
CA GLU A 107 -14.82 -5.14 -21.74
C GLU A 107 -14.95 -4.44 -20.39
N GLU A 108 -14.45 -5.07 -19.33
CA GLU A 108 -14.43 -4.48 -18.00
C GLU A 108 -13.58 -3.20 -17.97
N ILE A 109 -12.38 -3.25 -18.57
CA ILE A 109 -11.50 -2.09 -18.66
C ILE A 109 -12.16 -0.97 -19.46
N ARG A 110 -12.82 -1.31 -20.57
CA ARG A 110 -13.54 -0.34 -21.40
C ARG A 110 -14.60 0.39 -20.57
N ARG A 111 -15.39 -0.35 -19.79
CA ARG A 111 -16.42 0.25 -18.94
C ARG A 111 -15.82 1.19 -17.91
N ILE A 112 -14.69 0.83 -17.32
CA ILE A 112 -14.02 1.69 -16.35
C ILE A 112 -13.55 3.00 -16.98
N ILE A 113 -12.96 2.92 -18.17
CA ILE A 113 -12.43 4.10 -18.88
C ILE A 113 -13.55 5.00 -19.40
N GLU A 114 -14.58 4.42 -19.93
CA GLU A 114 -15.69 5.17 -20.52
C GLU A 114 -16.69 5.71 -19.48
N GLY A 115 -16.53 5.26 -18.23
CA GLY A 115 -17.33 5.73 -17.14
C GLY A 115 -18.68 5.12 -17.05
#